data_cc9cefd74a52cd03cd644d8c2a2b09df
#
_entry.id   cc9cefd74a52cd03cd644d8c2a2b09df
#
_cell.length_a   1.000
_cell.length_b   1.000
_cell.length_c   1.000
_cell.angle_alpha   90.00
_cell.angle_beta   90.00
_cell.angle_gamma   90.00
#
_symmetry.space_group_name_H-M   'P 1'
#
loop_
_entity.id
_entity.type
_entity.pdbx_description
1 polymer ?
#
loop_
_entity_poly.entity_id
_entity_poly.type
_entity_poly.pdbx_seq_one_letter_code
_entity_poly.pdbx_strand_id
1 'polypeptide(L)'
;VAVHNGIIENYQELKDKLIRKGYEFYSSTDTEVAVKLVDYYYKKYLGTPVDAINHAMVRIRGSYALAIMFRDYPGEIYVARKDSPMILGVEEGASYIASDVPAILKYTRNVYYIGNMEMARVQKGNITFYNLDGDEIQKEKKTIEWDAEAAEKAGFEHFMMKEIHEQPKAVADTL
;
A
#
# COMPACT_ATOMS: atom_id res chain seq x y z
N VAL A 1 1.70 -10.63 9.42
CA VAL A 1 0.55 -9.74 9.64
C VAL A 1 0.46 -8.78 8.47
N ALA A 2 -0.77 -8.46 8.02
CA ALA A 2 -0.96 -7.45 6.98
C ALA A 2 -2.19 -6.59 7.25
N VAL A 3 -2.18 -5.40 6.66
CA VAL A 3 -3.34 -4.53 6.46
C VAL A 3 -3.58 -4.37 4.97
N HIS A 4 -4.84 -4.20 4.58
CA HIS A 4 -5.28 -4.16 3.21
C HIS A 4 -6.34 -3.08 3.01
N ASN A 5 -6.20 -2.32 1.95
CA ASN A 5 -7.22 -1.42 1.42
C ASN A 5 -7.45 -1.78 -0.05
N GLY A 6 -8.69 -2.13 -0.41
CA GLY A 6 -9.06 -2.55 -1.76
C GLY A 6 -9.93 -3.80 -1.77
N ILE A 7 -10.00 -4.47 -2.92
CA ILE A 7 -10.79 -5.68 -3.14
C ILE A 7 -9.98 -6.67 -3.97
N ILE A 8 -9.86 -7.91 -3.48
CA ILE A 8 -9.27 -9.03 -4.21
C ILE A 8 -10.39 -9.82 -4.87
N GLU A 9 -10.66 -9.52 -6.13
CA GLU A 9 -11.82 -10.07 -6.87
C GLU A 9 -11.79 -11.60 -6.99
N ASN A 10 -10.61 -12.18 -7.17
CA ASN A 10 -10.46 -13.64 -7.30
C ASN A 10 -10.14 -14.35 -5.99
N TYR A 11 -10.48 -13.74 -4.84
CA TYR A 11 -10.14 -14.28 -3.53
C TYR A 11 -10.68 -15.71 -3.32
N GLN A 12 -11.87 -16.03 -3.81
CA GLN A 12 -12.46 -17.38 -3.64
C GLN A 12 -11.65 -18.45 -4.40
N GLU A 13 -11.25 -18.17 -5.63
CA GLU A 13 -10.39 -19.06 -6.43
C GLU A 13 -9.05 -19.32 -5.72
N LEU A 14 -8.43 -18.26 -5.20
CA LEU A 14 -7.17 -18.34 -4.47
C LEU A 14 -7.32 -19.11 -3.16
N LYS A 15 -8.40 -18.86 -2.43
CA LYS A 15 -8.75 -19.56 -1.18
C LYS A 15 -8.87 -21.07 -1.40
N ASP A 16 -9.62 -21.49 -2.43
CA ASP A 16 -9.82 -22.90 -2.76
C ASP A 16 -8.50 -23.59 -3.13
N LYS A 17 -7.62 -22.89 -3.84
CA LYS A 17 -6.26 -23.37 -4.15
C LYS A 17 -5.41 -23.54 -2.89
N LEU A 18 -5.48 -22.61 -1.96
CA LEU A 18 -4.72 -22.63 -0.71
C LEU A 18 -5.23 -23.74 0.23
N ILE A 19 -6.55 -23.93 0.31
CA ILE A 19 -7.16 -25.06 1.07
C ILE A 19 -6.62 -26.40 0.56
N ARG A 20 -6.56 -26.59 -0.76
CA ARG A 20 -5.96 -27.81 -1.36
C ARG A 20 -4.45 -27.97 -1.05
N LYS A 21 -3.78 -26.90 -0.61
CA LYS A 21 -2.39 -26.89 -0.14
C LYS A 21 -2.26 -27.03 1.37
N GLY A 22 -3.37 -27.26 2.08
CA GLY A 22 -3.40 -27.47 3.53
C GLY A 22 -3.54 -26.19 4.36
N TYR A 23 -3.90 -25.06 3.76
CA TYR A 23 -4.17 -23.82 4.50
C TYR A 23 -5.58 -23.84 5.09
N GLU A 24 -5.68 -23.54 6.36
CA GLU A 24 -6.94 -23.28 7.06
C GLU A 24 -7.26 -21.78 7.01
N PHE A 25 -8.53 -21.41 7.08
CA PHE A 25 -8.99 -20.02 7.08
C PHE A 25 -9.89 -19.77 8.27
N TYR A 26 -9.67 -18.66 8.96
CA TYR A 26 -10.37 -18.27 10.18
C TYR A 26 -11.36 -17.13 9.96
N SER A 27 -11.28 -16.45 8.81
CA SER A 27 -12.18 -15.37 8.43
C SER A 27 -12.77 -15.56 7.04
N SER A 28 -13.73 -14.70 6.70
CA SER A 28 -14.30 -14.59 5.35
C SER A 28 -13.64 -13.47 4.53
N THR A 29 -12.58 -12.84 5.05
CA THR A 29 -11.96 -11.68 4.39
C THR A 29 -11.03 -12.10 3.26
N ASP A 30 -11.03 -11.33 2.18
CA ASP A 30 -10.08 -11.45 1.08
C ASP A 30 -8.64 -11.12 1.53
N THR A 31 -8.49 -10.27 2.54
CA THR A 31 -7.20 -9.94 3.16
C THR A 31 -6.50 -11.19 3.72
N GLU A 32 -7.23 -12.09 4.38
CA GLU A 32 -6.63 -13.35 4.87
C GLU A 32 -6.10 -14.20 3.71
N VAL A 33 -6.82 -14.20 2.58
CA VAL A 33 -6.39 -14.92 1.38
C VAL A 33 -5.08 -14.35 0.83
N ALA A 34 -4.95 -13.01 0.76
CA ALA A 34 -3.72 -12.36 0.33
C ALA A 34 -2.53 -12.72 1.25
N VAL A 35 -2.73 -12.64 2.57
CA VAL A 35 -1.68 -12.98 3.55
C VAL A 35 -1.22 -14.43 3.40
N LYS A 36 -2.17 -15.36 3.28
CA LYS A 36 -1.84 -16.79 3.12
C LYS A 36 -1.24 -17.12 1.76
N LEU A 37 -1.58 -16.36 0.72
CA LEU A 37 -0.94 -16.50 -0.58
C LEU A 37 0.53 -16.07 -0.53
N VAL A 38 0.82 -14.95 0.13
CA VAL A 38 2.20 -14.49 0.36
C VAL A 38 2.96 -15.50 1.20
N ASP A 39 2.39 -16.00 2.31
CA ASP A 39 3.01 -17.04 3.15
C ASP A 39 3.31 -18.34 2.36
N TYR A 40 2.36 -18.74 1.49
CA TYR A 40 2.57 -19.91 0.63
C TYR A 40 3.77 -19.73 -0.29
N TYR A 41 3.92 -18.58 -0.94
CA TYR A 41 5.07 -18.34 -1.82
C TYR A 41 6.37 -18.18 -1.05
N TYR A 42 6.33 -17.52 0.10
CA TYR A 42 7.48 -17.36 1.00
C TYR A 42 8.07 -18.72 1.42
N LYS A 43 7.20 -19.66 1.83
CA LYS A 43 7.60 -21.02 2.21
C LYS A 43 8.02 -21.88 1.01
N LYS A 44 7.32 -21.74 -0.12
CA LYS A 44 7.54 -22.58 -1.29
C LYS A 44 8.89 -22.34 -1.95
N TYR A 45 9.30 -21.09 -2.06
CA TYR A 45 10.52 -20.72 -2.78
C TYR A 45 11.70 -20.46 -1.85
N LEU A 46 11.52 -20.45 -0.54
CA LEU A 46 12.53 -20.08 0.45
C LEU A 46 13.25 -18.78 0.08
N GLY A 47 12.49 -17.85 -0.54
CA GLY A 47 12.97 -16.59 -1.07
C GLY A 47 12.84 -15.44 -0.05
N THR A 48 13.02 -14.24 -0.55
CA THR A 48 12.86 -13.02 0.22
C THR A 48 11.37 -12.64 0.35
N PRO A 49 11.00 -11.74 1.28
CA PRO A 49 9.67 -11.13 1.30
C PRO A 49 9.26 -10.49 -0.03
N VAL A 50 10.20 -9.85 -0.72
CA VAL A 50 9.96 -9.22 -2.04
C VAL A 50 9.55 -10.28 -3.06
N ASP A 51 10.27 -11.41 -3.15
CA ASP A 51 9.93 -12.52 -4.05
C ASP A 51 8.54 -13.09 -3.76
N ALA A 52 8.22 -13.29 -2.48
CA ALA A 52 6.94 -13.84 -2.07
C ALA A 52 5.77 -12.92 -2.43
N ILE A 53 5.93 -11.62 -2.19
CA ILE A 53 4.92 -10.60 -2.52
C ILE A 53 4.78 -10.50 -4.05
N ASN A 54 5.87 -10.47 -4.79
CA ASN A 54 5.86 -10.46 -6.25
C ASN A 54 5.04 -11.61 -6.83
N HIS A 55 5.32 -12.84 -6.40
CA HIS A 55 4.56 -14.01 -6.84
C HIS A 55 3.07 -13.91 -6.49
N ALA A 56 2.72 -13.31 -5.35
CA ALA A 56 1.34 -13.09 -4.98
C ALA A 56 0.67 -12.02 -5.85
N MET A 57 1.33 -10.89 -6.10
CA MET A 57 0.82 -9.79 -6.92
C MET A 57 0.42 -10.23 -8.32
N VAL A 58 1.21 -11.10 -8.95
CA VAL A 58 0.92 -11.66 -10.29
C VAL A 58 -0.35 -12.53 -10.30
N ARG A 59 -0.74 -13.07 -9.15
CA ARG A 59 -1.90 -13.97 -9.03
C ARG A 59 -3.18 -13.26 -8.56
N ILE A 60 -3.04 -12.15 -7.87
CA ILE A 60 -4.17 -11.37 -7.37
C ILE A 60 -4.79 -10.56 -8.50
N ARG A 61 -6.12 -10.62 -8.62
CA ARG A 61 -6.93 -9.74 -9.47
C ARG A 61 -7.69 -8.75 -8.59
N GLY A 62 -7.91 -7.54 -9.10
CA GLY A 62 -8.56 -6.47 -8.38
C GLY A 62 -7.60 -5.34 -8.02
N SER A 63 -8.06 -4.42 -7.18
CA SER A 63 -7.29 -3.27 -6.69
C SER A 63 -6.88 -3.51 -5.23
N TYR A 64 -5.64 -3.19 -4.89
CA TYR A 64 -5.14 -3.36 -3.53
C TYR A 64 -4.00 -2.40 -3.18
N ALA A 65 -3.95 -2.06 -1.91
CA ALA A 65 -2.81 -1.48 -1.22
C ALA A 65 -2.55 -2.35 0.03
N LEU A 66 -1.44 -3.04 0.03
CA LEU A 66 -1.06 -3.98 1.09
C LEU A 66 0.15 -3.46 1.85
N ALA A 67 0.13 -3.58 3.19
CA ALA A 67 1.32 -3.42 4.01
C ALA A 67 1.49 -4.67 4.88
N ILE A 68 2.63 -5.32 4.78
CA ILE A 68 2.88 -6.67 5.29
C ILE A 68 4.13 -6.68 6.18
N MET A 69 4.01 -7.27 7.35
CA MET A 69 5.14 -7.53 8.25
C MET A 69 5.44 -9.02 8.28
N PHE A 70 6.70 -9.37 8.16
CA PHE A 70 7.20 -10.74 8.29
C PHE A 70 7.87 -10.91 9.64
N ARG A 71 7.61 -12.05 10.30
CA ARG A 71 8.20 -12.34 11.61
C ARG A 71 9.73 -12.40 11.56
N ASP A 72 10.26 -12.92 10.46
CA ASP A 72 11.68 -13.15 10.28
C ASP A 72 12.45 -11.88 9.85
N TYR A 73 11.75 -10.77 9.61
CA TYR A 73 12.29 -9.46 9.21
C TYR A 73 11.77 -8.36 10.14
N PRO A 74 12.21 -8.35 11.42
CA PRO A 74 11.78 -7.34 12.36
C PRO A 74 12.28 -5.94 11.97
N GLY A 75 11.42 -4.92 12.14
CA GLY A 75 11.75 -3.54 11.78
C GLY A 75 11.51 -3.20 10.31
N GLU A 76 10.98 -4.13 9.53
CA GLU A 76 10.64 -3.93 8.13
C GLU A 76 9.14 -4.08 7.87
N ILE A 77 8.58 -3.18 7.06
CA ILE A 77 7.24 -3.30 6.51
C ILE A 77 7.38 -3.34 4.99
N TYR A 78 6.79 -4.33 4.38
CA TYR A 78 6.76 -4.48 2.93
C TYR A 78 5.41 -4.01 2.40
N VAL A 79 5.43 -3.14 1.42
CA VAL A 79 4.21 -2.63 0.79
C VAL A 79 4.14 -3.03 -0.67
N ALA A 80 2.92 -3.22 -1.15
CA ALA A 80 2.63 -3.52 -2.54
C ALA A 80 1.31 -2.87 -2.94
N ARG A 81 1.23 -2.36 -4.16
CA ARG A 81 0.03 -1.66 -4.60
C ARG A 81 -0.32 -1.99 -6.05
N LYS A 82 -1.63 -2.04 -6.30
CA LYS A 82 -2.24 -2.01 -7.63
C LYS A 82 -3.56 -1.25 -7.56
N ASP A 83 -3.68 -0.18 -8.34
CA ASP A 83 -4.87 0.67 -8.53
C ASP A 83 -5.42 1.36 -7.27
N SER A 84 -5.23 0.82 -6.07
CA SER A 84 -5.56 1.52 -4.81
C SER A 84 -4.50 2.57 -4.47
N PRO A 85 -4.88 3.71 -3.85
CA PRO A 85 -3.92 4.76 -3.51
C PRO A 85 -2.98 4.35 -2.38
N MET A 86 -1.72 4.74 -2.50
CA MET A 86 -0.71 4.60 -1.44
C MET A 86 0.43 5.59 -1.67
N ILE A 87 0.85 6.24 -0.61
CA ILE A 87 2.03 7.09 -0.56
C ILE A 87 2.94 6.67 0.59
N LEU A 88 4.22 6.95 0.45
CA LEU A 88 5.22 6.64 1.46
C LEU A 88 5.92 7.93 1.87
N GLY A 89 5.85 8.28 3.15
CA GLY A 89 6.53 9.43 3.72
C GLY A 89 7.86 9.02 4.35
N VAL A 90 8.84 9.90 4.33
CA VAL A 90 10.15 9.67 4.95
C VAL A 90 10.63 10.91 5.69
N GLU A 91 11.16 10.68 6.88
CA GLU A 91 11.88 11.66 7.70
C GLU A 91 13.08 11.01 8.38
N GLU A 92 13.93 11.84 8.99
CA GLU A 92 15.02 11.31 9.79
C GLU A 92 14.50 10.44 10.93
N GLY A 93 14.85 9.16 10.90
CA GLY A 93 14.46 8.20 11.92
C GLY A 93 12.99 7.74 11.90
N ALA A 94 12.21 8.07 10.84
CA ALA A 94 10.82 7.62 10.70
C ALA A 94 10.42 7.43 9.23
N SER A 95 9.50 6.50 8.99
CA SER A 95 8.84 6.32 7.70
C SER A 95 7.34 6.12 7.91
N TYR A 96 6.54 6.54 6.96
CA TYR A 96 5.09 6.58 7.04
C TYR A 96 4.48 5.92 5.81
N ILE A 97 3.35 5.23 6.01
CA ILE A 97 2.57 4.61 4.95
C ILE A 97 1.15 5.15 5.08
N ALA A 98 0.61 5.71 4.02
CA ALA A 98 -0.75 6.24 4.02
C ALA A 98 -1.42 6.07 2.65
N SER A 99 -2.74 6.21 2.60
CA SER A 99 -3.50 6.23 1.35
C SER A 99 -3.43 7.59 0.65
N ASP A 100 -3.28 8.68 1.43
CA ASP A 100 -3.26 10.04 0.91
C ASP A 100 -2.25 10.96 1.63
N VAL A 101 -1.96 12.10 1.01
CA VAL A 101 -1.03 13.10 1.52
C VAL A 101 -1.52 13.75 2.83
N PRO A 102 -2.80 14.17 2.97
CA PRO A 102 -3.28 14.81 4.21
C PRO A 102 -3.00 13.99 5.47
N ALA A 103 -3.06 12.67 5.39
CA ALA A 103 -2.85 11.79 6.54
C ALA A 103 -1.45 11.89 7.15
N ILE A 104 -0.43 12.26 6.36
CA ILE A 104 0.97 12.29 6.81
C ILE A 104 1.59 13.68 6.85
N LEU A 105 0.91 14.73 6.34
CA LEU A 105 1.46 16.09 6.26
C LEU A 105 1.93 16.67 7.60
N LYS A 106 1.28 16.29 8.72
CA LYS A 106 1.69 16.70 10.06
C LYS A 106 2.99 16.06 10.55
N TYR A 107 3.46 15.02 9.87
CA TYR A 107 4.67 14.29 10.22
C TYR A 107 5.81 14.54 9.23
N THR A 108 5.50 14.59 7.93
CA THR A 108 6.48 14.84 6.87
C THR A 108 5.84 15.44 5.64
N ARG A 109 6.62 16.26 4.93
CA ARG A 109 6.30 16.76 3.58
C ARG A 109 7.05 15.99 2.50
N ASN A 110 7.99 15.14 2.88
CA ASN A 110 8.82 14.38 1.95
C ASN A 110 8.14 13.04 1.64
N VAL A 111 7.68 12.87 0.42
CA VAL A 111 6.90 11.70 0.01
C VAL A 111 7.45 11.04 -1.25
N TYR A 112 7.12 9.77 -1.38
CA TYR A 112 7.30 9.00 -2.60
C TYR A 112 5.93 8.46 -3.05
N TYR A 113 5.68 8.55 -4.34
CA TYR A 113 4.53 7.93 -4.98
C TYR A 113 4.93 6.55 -5.51
N ILE A 114 4.35 5.52 -4.93
CA ILE A 114 4.54 4.16 -5.41
C ILE A 114 3.62 3.93 -6.62
N GLY A 115 4.15 3.37 -7.71
CA GLY A 115 3.42 3.08 -8.93
C GLY A 115 2.57 1.79 -8.85
N ASN A 116 1.81 1.53 -9.90
CA ASN A 116 1.08 0.27 -10.02
C ASN A 116 2.05 -0.90 -10.23
N MET A 117 1.74 -2.01 -9.56
CA MET A 117 2.57 -3.21 -9.59
C MET A 117 4.01 -2.99 -9.10
N GLU A 118 4.20 -1.98 -8.26
CA GLU A 118 5.46 -1.75 -7.54
C GLU A 118 5.34 -2.17 -6.08
N MET A 119 6.49 -2.43 -5.50
CA MET A 119 6.66 -2.79 -4.10
C MET A 119 7.68 -1.87 -3.44
N ALA A 120 7.63 -1.78 -2.11
CA ALA A 120 8.71 -1.16 -1.36
C ALA A 120 8.94 -1.88 -0.03
N ARG A 121 10.21 -1.88 0.39
CA ARG A 121 10.62 -2.21 1.75
C ARG A 121 10.78 -0.91 2.51
N VAL A 122 9.98 -0.76 3.55
CA VAL A 122 9.94 0.43 4.40
C VAL A 122 10.62 0.10 5.72
N GLN A 123 11.69 0.81 6.01
CA GLN A 123 12.46 0.75 7.24
C GLN A 123 12.46 2.12 7.92
N LYS A 124 12.97 2.21 9.13
CA LYS A 124 13.08 3.46 9.85
C LYS A 124 13.95 4.48 9.10
N GLY A 125 13.33 5.53 8.53
CA GLY A 125 14.01 6.58 7.79
C GLY A 125 14.57 6.18 6.42
N ASN A 126 14.25 4.97 5.92
CA ASN A 126 14.72 4.48 4.63
C ASN A 126 13.64 3.68 3.89
N ILE A 127 13.57 3.85 2.58
CA ILE A 127 12.61 3.15 1.71
C ILE A 127 13.34 2.67 0.47
N THR A 128 13.26 1.37 0.19
CA THR A 128 13.79 0.74 -1.02
C THR A 128 12.64 0.27 -1.89
N PHE A 129 12.65 0.62 -3.17
CA PHE A 129 11.57 0.30 -4.11
C PHE A 129 11.96 -0.84 -5.05
N TYR A 130 10.97 -1.62 -5.46
CA TYR A 130 11.14 -2.75 -6.36
C TYR A 130 10.07 -2.76 -7.44
N ASN A 131 10.47 -3.17 -8.65
CA ASN A 131 9.54 -3.46 -9.74
C ASN A 131 8.91 -4.87 -9.57
N LEU A 132 8.04 -5.25 -10.50
CA LEU A 132 7.39 -6.57 -10.51
C LEU A 132 8.38 -7.74 -10.76
N ASP A 133 9.54 -7.47 -11.32
CA ASP A 133 10.59 -8.49 -11.53
C ASP A 133 11.45 -8.68 -10.27
N GLY A 134 11.24 -7.85 -9.25
CA GLY A 134 11.99 -7.87 -7.99
C GLY A 134 13.27 -7.05 -8.03
N ASP A 135 13.53 -6.34 -9.14
CA ASP A 135 14.69 -5.47 -9.25
C ASP A 135 14.49 -4.20 -8.46
N GLU A 136 15.55 -3.72 -7.83
CA GLU A 136 15.55 -2.45 -7.13
C GLU A 136 15.46 -1.29 -8.12
N ILE A 137 14.52 -0.36 -7.88
CA ILE A 137 14.31 0.82 -8.71
C ILE A 137 14.48 2.11 -7.90
N GLN A 138 14.89 3.18 -8.57
CA GLN A 138 15.01 4.49 -7.98
C GLN A 138 13.71 5.26 -8.13
N LYS A 139 13.31 5.96 -7.06
CA LYS A 139 12.15 6.83 -7.05
C LYS A 139 12.55 8.25 -6.65
N GLU A 140 11.93 9.21 -7.31
CA GLU A 140 12.10 10.60 -6.96
C GLU A 140 11.34 10.95 -5.69
N LYS A 141 12.03 11.54 -4.72
CA LYS A 141 11.41 12.10 -3.52
C LYS A 141 10.79 13.46 -3.88
N LYS A 142 9.51 13.61 -3.58
CA LYS A 142 8.78 14.86 -3.78
C LYS A 142 8.52 15.55 -2.46
N THR A 143 8.68 16.87 -2.44
CA THR A 143 8.32 17.69 -1.30
C THR A 143 6.96 18.34 -1.56
N ILE A 144 6.02 18.13 -0.66
CA ILE A 144 4.67 18.70 -0.75
C ILE A 144 4.71 20.16 -0.34
N GLU A 145 4.41 21.07 -1.27
CA GLU A 145 4.46 22.52 -1.08
C GLU A 145 3.16 23.12 -0.55
N TRP A 146 2.02 22.47 -0.81
CA TRP A 146 0.73 22.98 -0.36
C TRP A 146 0.51 22.81 1.15
N ASP A 147 -0.25 23.74 1.73
CA ASP A 147 -0.42 23.84 3.18
C ASP A 147 -1.36 22.79 3.73
N ALA A 148 -1.05 22.33 4.95
CA ALA A 148 -1.95 21.46 5.71
C ALA A 148 -3.32 22.12 5.97
N GLU A 149 -3.40 23.46 6.06
CA GLU A 149 -4.64 24.20 6.18
C GLU A 149 -5.59 24.00 4.99
N ALA A 150 -5.05 23.85 3.77
CA ALA A 150 -5.85 23.50 2.58
C ALA A 150 -6.43 22.08 2.66
N ALA A 151 -5.78 21.20 3.41
CA ALA A 151 -6.25 19.84 3.67
C ALA A 151 -7.22 19.74 4.86
N GLU A 152 -7.38 20.82 5.64
CA GLU A 152 -8.32 20.86 6.74
C GLU A 152 -9.77 21.01 6.27
N LYS A 153 -10.72 20.73 7.16
CA LYS A 153 -12.16 20.81 6.84
C LYS A 153 -12.66 22.22 6.46
N ALA A 154 -11.83 23.25 6.56
CA ALA A 154 -12.13 24.64 6.22
C ALA A 154 -13.48 25.15 6.80
N GLY A 155 -13.80 24.77 8.05
CA GLY A 155 -15.02 25.10 8.74
C GLY A 155 -16.23 24.20 8.46
N PHE A 156 -16.10 23.22 7.57
CA PHE A 156 -17.13 22.22 7.35
C PHE A 156 -17.10 21.10 8.40
N GLU A 157 -18.25 20.56 8.73
CA GLU A 157 -18.37 19.46 9.70
C GLU A 157 -17.71 18.15 9.15
N HIS A 158 -17.83 17.92 7.82
CA HIS A 158 -17.33 16.72 7.14
C HIS A 158 -16.51 17.09 5.91
N PHE A 159 -15.45 16.32 5.61
CA PHE A 159 -14.65 16.49 4.41
C PHE A 159 -15.46 16.41 3.11
N MET A 160 -16.41 15.48 3.03
CA MET A 160 -17.29 15.35 1.86
C MET A 160 -18.11 16.64 1.60
N MET A 161 -18.57 17.33 2.62
CA MET A 161 -19.25 18.61 2.45
C MET A 161 -18.31 19.68 1.88
N LYS A 162 -17.09 19.75 2.38
CA LYS A 162 -16.05 20.62 1.81
C LYS A 162 -15.82 20.30 0.34
N GLU A 163 -15.58 19.04 0.01
CA GLU A 163 -15.31 18.59 -1.36
C GLU A 163 -16.47 18.90 -2.32
N ILE A 164 -17.71 18.71 -1.89
CA ILE A 164 -18.90 19.10 -2.68
C ILE A 164 -18.88 20.60 -3.00
N HIS A 165 -18.56 21.44 -2.03
CA HIS A 165 -18.50 22.89 -2.21
C HIS A 165 -17.27 23.35 -3.03
N GLU A 166 -16.21 22.59 -3.06
CA GLU A 166 -15.00 22.86 -3.84
C GLU A 166 -15.12 22.43 -5.31
N GLN A 167 -16.07 21.56 -5.66
CA GLN A 167 -16.24 21.06 -7.03
C GLN A 167 -16.32 22.13 -8.11
N PRO A 168 -17.08 23.25 -7.94
CA PRO A 168 -17.13 24.30 -8.98
C PRO A 168 -15.73 24.86 -9.28
N LYS A 169 -14.92 25.08 -8.24
CA LYS A 169 -13.54 25.55 -8.41
C LYS A 169 -12.66 24.49 -9.05
N ALA A 170 -12.71 23.24 -8.58
CA ALA A 170 -11.94 22.14 -9.11
C ALA A 170 -12.21 21.90 -10.62
N VAL A 171 -13.47 21.99 -11.03
CA VAL A 171 -13.87 21.89 -12.45
C VAL A 171 -13.31 23.08 -13.22
N ALA A 172 -13.42 24.30 -12.70
CA ALA A 172 -12.89 25.50 -13.38
C ALA A 172 -11.37 25.47 -13.53
N ASP A 173 -10.65 24.95 -12.53
CA ASP A 173 -9.18 24.85 -12.54
C ASP A 173 -8.69 23.72 -13.50
N THR A 174 -9.58 22.80 -13.91
CA THR A 174 -9.24 21.67 -14.80
C THR A 174 -9.50 21.98 -16.27
N LEU A 175 -10.40 22.91 -16.58
CA LEU A 175 -10.77 23.36 -17.93
C LEU A 175 -9.83 24.46 -18.44
#